data_7e1c7cc36920ca9ce30222ae29be0321
#
_entry.id   7e1c7cc36920ca9ce30222ae29be0321
#
_cell.length_a   1.000
_cell.length_b   1.000
_cell.length_c   1.000
_cell.angle_alpha   90.00
_cell.angle_beta   90.00
_cell.angle_gamma   90.00
#
_symmetry.space_group_name_H-M   'P 1'
#
loop_
_entity.id
_entity.type
_entity.pdbx_description
1 polymer ?
#
loop_
_entity_poly.entity_id
_entity_poly.type
_entity_poly.pdbx_seq_one_letter_code
_entity_poly.pdbx_strand_id
1 'polypeptide(L)'
;TMIGGGTGPADGTNATTCTPGEFNIHRMLEASEDLPMNFGYLCKGNSSDITTLEEQIKAGCIGLKIHEDWGSTPDVIDHALTVADMYDVQAAIHTDTLNEGGFVEDTVNAFKGRTIHTYHTEGAGGGHAPDIIRAAAFPNVLPSSTNPTMPYTANTLDEHLDMLMVCHHLDKNVPEDIAFADSRIRPETIAAEDVLHDMGIFSMMSSDSQAMGRVGEVITRTWQTADKMKKQRGALPEDSQRNDNFRIKRYISKYTINPAITHGVSEYVGSVEVGKVADLVLWNPAFFGAKPDMIIKGGFIFASKMGDANASIPTPQPVCYTEMFGGHGLALSSTCITFVSKYAYEDGIKEKLGLKRQVLPVKNCRNISKADMVYNNVCGDIRVDPETYTCLLYTSPSPET
;
A
#
# COMPACT_ATOMS: atom_id res chain seq x y z
N THR A 1 10.55 0.61 4.54
CA THR A 1 10.28 1.52 3.41
C THR A 1 8.86 2.03 3.52
N MET A 2 8.65 3.33 3.34
CA MET A 2 7.34 3.96 3.19
C MET A 2 7.23 4.63 1.83
N ILE A 3 6.11 4.38 1.17
CA ILE A 3 5.76 4.99 -0.12
C ILE A 3 4.36 5.57 0.01
N GLY A 4 4.21 6.83 -0.38
CA GLY A 4 2.99 7.57 -0.23
C GLY A 4 3.29 9.06 -0.13
N GLY A 5 2.76 9.70 0.86
CA GLY A 5 3.01 11.10 1.12
C GLY A 5 1.88 11.73 1.88
N GLY A 6 2.04 13.00 2.17
CA GLY A 6 1.07 13.84 2.87
C GLY A 6 1.82 14.92 3.59
N THR A 7 1.54 16.16 3.24
CA THR A 7 2.21 17.33 3.80
C THR A 7 1.61 17.80 5.13
N GLY A 8 0.82 16.93 5.77
CA GLY A 8 0.10 17.26 6.99
C GLY A 8 -1.35 17.65 6.73
N PRO A 9 -2.03 18.37 7.64
CA PRO A 9 -3.47 18.66 7.57
C PRO A 9 -3.83 19.80 6.60
N ALA A 10 -3.04 20.00 5.55
CA ALA A 10 -3.37 20.96 4.50
C ALA A 10 -4.50 20.44 3.62
N ASP A 11 -5.36 21.34 3.14
CA ASP A 11 -6.46 21.00 2.25
C ASP A 11 -5.97 20.23 1.02
N GLY A 12 -6.68 19.16 0.67
CA GLY A 12 -6.37 18.29 -0.44
C GLY A 12 -5.15 17.38 -0.25
N THR A 13 -4.54 17.36 0.94
CA THR A 13 -3.44 16.41 1.27
C THR A 13 -3.78 15.50 2.43
N ASN A 14 -4.72 15.89 3.25
CA ASN A 14 -5.27 15.17 4.35
C ASN A 14 -5.98 13.92 3.88
N ALA A 15 -6.09 12.86 4.16
CA ALA A 15 -6.79 11.68 3.64
C ALA A 15 -6.43 11.22 2.20
N THR A 16 -5.74 12.02 1.42
CA THR A 16 -5.41 11.68 0.03
C THR A 16 -4.04 11.06 -0.18
N THR A 17 -3.21 11.10 0.86
CA THR A 17 -1.89 10.44 0.93
C THR A 17 -0.93 10.82 -0.22
N CYS A 18 -0.90 12.09 -0.59
CA CYS A 18 0.02 12.61 -1.62
C CYS A 18 0.75 13.89 -1.19
N THR A 19 1.82 14.22 -1.91
CA THR A 19 2.62 15.44 -1.71
C THR A 19 2.53 16.29 -2.97
N PRO A 20 1.65 17.30 -3.03
CA PRO A 20 1.40 18.06 -4.25
C PRO A 20 2.39 19.22 -4.44
N GLY A 21 2.86 19.36 -5.68
CA GLY A 21 3.66 20.49 -6.14
C GLY A 21 5.13 20.47 -5.70
N GLU A 22 5.98 21.08 -6.49
CA GLU A 22 7.44 21.07 -6.35
C GLU A 22 7.90 21.49 -4.95
N PHE A 23 7.36 22.59 -4.44
CA PHE A 23 7.76 23.10 -3.13
C PHE A 23 7.55 22.06 -2.02
N ASN A 24 6.36 21.46 -1.96
CA ASN A 24 6.06 20.46 -0.93
C ASN A 24 6.90 19.18 -1.11
N ILE A 25 7.13 18.76 -2.36
CA ILE A 25 7.96 17.60 -2.67
C ILE A 25 9.38 17.80 -2.15
N HIS A 26 10.00 18.95 -2.45
CA HIS A 26 11.34 19.28 -1.98
C HIS A 26 11.42 19.32 -0.45
N ARG A 27 10.42 19.97 0.21
CA ARG A 27 10.37 20.01 1.69
C ARG A 27 10.20 18.62 2.30
N MET A 28 9.42 17.73 1.69
CA MET A 28 9.26 16.36 2.18
C MET A 28 10.52 15.52 2.00
N LEU A 29 11.24 15.70 0.89
CA LEU A 29 12.53 15.05 0.67
C LEU A 29 13.55 15.47 1.73
N GLU A 30 13.60 16.75 2.07
CA GLU A 30 14.49 17.30 3.11
C GLU A 30 14.05 16.88 4.52
N ALA A 31 12.76 16.95 4.83
CA ALA A 31 12.22 16.63 6.14
C ALA A 31 12.41 15.16 6.54
N SER A 32 12.54 14.27 5.58
CA SER A 32 12.74 12.84 5.84
C SER A 32 14.20 12.45 6.11
N GLU A 33 15.14 13.39 6.02
CA GLU A 33 16.57 13.12 6.24
C GLU A 33 16.88 12.57 7.64
N ASP A 34 16.13 12.96 8.66
CA ASP A 34 16.33 12.54 10.05
C ASP A 34 15.48 11.31 10.44
N LEU A 35 14.74 10.73 9.51
CA LEU A 35 13.88 9.59 9.80
C LEU A 35 14.54 8.25 9.38
N PRO A 36 14.63 7.26 10.28
CA PRO A 36 15.37 6.01 10.02
C PRO A 36 14.60 5.03 9.12
N MET A 37 14.18 5.49 7.96
CA MET A 37 13.36 4.73 7.03
C MET A 37 13.68 5.11 5.57
N ASN A 38 13.44 4.22 4.62
CA ASN A 38 13.46 4.59 3.21
C ASN A 38 12.15 5.26 2.83
N PHE A 39 12.20 6.30 2.02
CA PHE A 39 11.02 7.05 1.58
C PHE A 39 10.94 7.19 0.07
N GLY A 40 9.70 7.23 -0.44
CA GLY A 40 9.35 7.65 -1.78
C GLY A 40 7.99 8.34 -1.76
N TYR A 41 7.88 9.50 -2.42
CA TYR A 41 6.68 10.31 -2.36
C TYR A 41 5.86 10.19 -3.64
N LEU A 42 4.53 10.08 -3.47
CA LEU A 42 3.56 10.19 -4.55
C LEU A 42 3.03 11.63 -4.59
N CYS A 43 2.99 12.21 -5.77
CA CYS A 43 2.40 13.52 -5.97
C CYS A 43 0.93 13.44 -6.38
N LYS A 44 0.26 14.59 -6.46
CA LYS A 44 -1.12 14.69 -6.89
C LYS A 44 -1.26 14.33 -8.37
N GLY A 45 -1.98 13.24 -8.65
CA GLY A 45 -2.18 12.72 -10.00
C GLY A 45 -3.37 13.32 -10.75
N ASN A 46 -4.27 14.02 -10.06
CA ASN A 46 -5.43 14.64 -10.67
C ASN A 46 -5.05 15.99 -11.29
N SER A 47 -5.00 16.04 -12.61
CA SER A 47 -4.84 17.27 -13.37
C SER A 47 -5.42 17.11 -14.78
N SER A 48 -6.03 18.18 -15.29
CA SER A 48 -6.41 18.33 -16.69
C SER A 48 -5.24 18.74 -17.59
N ASP A 49 -4.09 19.09 -17.00
CA ASP A 49 -2.89 19.51 -17.70
C ASP A 49 -1.71 18.58 -17.40
N ILE A 50 -1.23 17.90 -18.42
CA ILE A 50 -0.08 16.97 -18.36
C ILE A 50 1.17 17.68 -17.84
N THR A 51 1.39 18.95 -18.17
CA THR A 51 2.62 19.68 -17.81
C THR A 51 2.77 19.80 -16.29
N THR A 52 1.66 19.99 -15.57
CA THR A 52 1.68 20.06 -14.10
C THR A 52 2.00 18.72 -13.44
N LEU A 53 1.66 17.61 -14.08
CA LEU A 53 2.03 16.28 -13.62
C LEU A 53 3.51 16.01 -13.86
N GLU A 54 4.02 16.39 -15.04
CA GLU A 54 5.45 16.26 -15.34
C GLU A 54 6.34 17.07 -14.40
N GLU A 55 5.96 18.31 -14.08
CA GLU A 55 6.67 19.16 -13.12
C GLU A 55 6.87 18.47 -11.78
N GLN A 56 5.84 17.81 -11.26
CA GLN A 56 5.91 17.09 -10.00
C GLN A 56 6.83 15.85 -10.06
N ILE A 57 6.80 15.11 -11.16
CA ILE A 57 7.73 13.99 -11.36
C ILE A 57 9.17 14.49 -11.48
N LYS A 58 9.39 15.59 -12.20
CA LYS A 58 10.72 16.25 -12.33
C LYS A 58 11.22 16.78 -10.97
N ALA A 59 10.30 17.19 -10.09
CA ALA A 59 10.62 17.62 -8.73
C ALA A 59 11.01 16.46 -7.77
N GLY A 60 10.88 15.19 -8.19
CA GLY A 60 11.39 14.05 -7.42
C GLY A 60 10.36 13.03 -6.95
N CYS A 61 9.08 13.20 -7.25
CA CYS A 61 8.09 12.17 -6.94
C CYS A 61 8.34 10.87 -7.71
N ILE A 62 8.04 9.74 -7.06
CA ILE A 62 8.19 8.40 -7.64
C ILE A 62 6.90 7.86 -8.27
N GLY A 63 5.83 8.65 -8.26
CA GLY A 63 4.56 8.26 -8.82
C GLY A 63 3.48 9.28 -8.59
N LEU A 64 2.31 8.97 -9.14
CA LEU A 64 1.13 9.83 -9.16
C LEU A 64 0.03 9.17 -8.34
N LYS A 65 -0.61 9.92 -7.43
CA LYS A 65 -1.79 9.48 -6.68
C LYS A 65 -3.03 10.16 -7.24
N ILE A 66 -3.99 9.35 -7.68
CA ILE A 66 -5.30 9.79 -8.16
C ILE A 66 -6.32 9.57 -7.05
N HIS A 67 -7.16 10.54 -6.79
CA HIS A 67 -8.19 10.49 -5.75
C HIS A 67 -9.50 11.15 -6.23
N GLU A 68 -10.63 10.59 -5.83
CA GLU A 68 -11.97 11.06 -6.20
C GLU A 68 -12.27 12.50 -5.78
N ASP A 69 -11.82 12.89 -4.57
CA ASP A 69 -12.02 14.24 -4.02
C ASP A 69 -11.56 15.36 -4.96
N TRP A 70 -10.72 15.04 -5.91
CA TRP A 70 -10.20 15.97 -6.92
C TRP A 70 -10.81 15.78 -8.30
N GLY A 71 -11.79 14.88 -8.45
CA GLY A 71 -12.40 14.54 -9.72
C GLY A 71 -11.55 13.58 -10.55
N SER A 72 -11.77 12.27 -10.39
CA SER A 72 -11.08 11.22 -11.14
C SER A 72 -11.83 10.85 -12.41
N THR A 73 -11.97 11.81 -13.33
CA THR A 73 -12.58 11.55 -14.64
C THR A 73 -11.72 10.64 -15.51
N PRO A 74 -12.28 9.99 -16.55
CA PRO A 74 -11.51 9.18 -17.50
C PRO A 74 -10.31 9.91 -18.08
N ASP A 75 -10.45 11.19 -18.42
CA ASP A 75 -9.36 12.01 -18.95
C ASP A 75 -8.26 12.26 -17.92
N VAL A 76 -8.62 12.52 -16.67
CA VAL A 76 -7.65 12.69 -15.57
C VAL A 76 -6.87 11.41 -15.34
N ILE A 77 -7.52 10.26 -15.34
CA ILE A 77 -6.88 8.95 -15.23
C ILE A 77 -5.92 8.73 -16.41
N ASP A 78 -6.36 9.05 -17.62
CA ASP A 78 -5.56 8.91 -18.84
C ASP A 78 -4.31 9.81 -18.81
N HIS A 79 -4.44 11.07 -18.37
CA HIS A 79 -3.32 11.99 -18.24
C HIS A 79 -2.29 11.47 -17.24
N ALA A 80 -2.73 11.03 -16.07
CA ALA A 80 -1.84 10.48 -15.06
C ALA A 80 -1.10 9.23 -15.56
N LEU A 81 -1.79 8.31 -16.21
CA LEU A 81 -1.19 7.11 -16.77
C LEU A 81 -0.25 7.43 -17.94
N THR A 82 -0.56 8.44 -18.74
CA THR A 82 0.31 8.90 -19.83
C THR A 82 1.64 9.43 -19.28
N VAL A 83 1.60 10.27 -18.26
CA VAL A 83 2.83 10.77 -17.61
C VAL A 83 3.57 9.65 -16.88
N ALA A 84 2.85 8.73 -16.25
CA ALA A 84 3.47 7.56 -15.64
C ALA A 84 4.24 6.73 -16.67
N ASP A 85 3.67 6.50 -17.87
CA ASP A 85 4.33 5.77 -18.96
C ASP A 85 5.55 6.53 -19.50
N MET A 86 5.47 7.86 -19.61
CA MET A 86 6.58 8.69 -20.11
C MET A 86 7.80 8.67 -19.16
N TYR A 87 7.60 8.61 -17.87
CA TYR A 87 8.66 8.73 -16.86
C TYR A 87 8.99 7.43 -16.13
N ASP A 88 8.37 6.32 -16.50
CA ASP A 88 8.51 5.01 -15.83
C ASP A 88 8.29 5.10 -14.31
N VAL A 89 7.19 5.72 -13.91
CA VAL A 89 6.75 5.83 -12.52
C VAL A 89 5.40 5.14 -12.31
N GLN A 90 5.04 4.83 -11.08
CA GLN A 90 3.74 4.20 -10.82
C GLN A 90 2.61 5.25 -10.76
N ALA A 91 1.42 4.86 -11.26
CA ALA A 91 0.18 5.53 -10.94
C ALA A 91 -0.60 4.71 -9.92
N ALA A 92 -1.05 5.35 -8.86
CA ALA A 92 -1.85 4.73 -7.82
C ALA A 92 -3.20 5.46 -7.71
N ILE A 93 -4.29 4.70 -7.68
CA ILE A 93 -5.64 5.26 -7.59
C ILE A 93 -6.32 4.83 -6.31
N HIS A 94 -6.95 5.78 -5.62
CA HIS A 94 -8.01 5.50 -4.67
C HIS A 94 -9.13 4.80 -5.43
N THR A 95 -9.44 3.56 -5.08
CA THR A 95 -10.33 2.74 -5.87
C THR A 95 -11.77 3.15 -5.60
N ASP A 96 -12.28 3.95 -6.48
CA ASP A 96 -13.64 4.41 -6.51
C ASP A 96 -14.13 4.53 -7.95
N THR A 97 -15.42 4.74 -8.11
CA THR A 97 -16.01 5.10 -9.38
C THR A 97 -15.94 6.59 -9.62
N LEU A 98 -15.96 6.94 -10.89
CA LEU A 98 -15.88 8.31 -11.34
C LEU A 98 -16.95 9.19 -10.70
N ASN A 99 -16.54 10.16 -9.86
CA ASN A 99 -17.40 11.20 -9.31
C ASN A 99 -18.73 10.67 -8.76
N GLU A 100 -18.69 9.56 -8.01
CA GLU A 100 -19.86 8.98 -7.33
C GLU A 100 -21.02 8.53 -8.24
N GLY A 101 -20.90 8.67 -9.55
CA GLY A 101 -21.95 8.36 -10.52
C GLY A 101 -21.57 7.35 -11.59
N GLY A 102 -20.31 6.90 -11.60
CA GLY A 102 -19.81 5.97 -12.60
C GLY A 102 -19.98 4.50 -12.22
N PHE A 103 -19.76 3.65 -13.19
CA PHE A 103 -19.71 2.21 -13.02
C PHE A 103 -18.25 1.76 -12.99
N VAL A 104 -17.95 0.61 -12.40
CA VAL A 104 -16.59 0.05 -12.33
C VAL A 104 -15.97 -0.09 -13.73
N GLU A 105 -16.77 -0.37 -14.72
CA GLU A 105 -16.35 -0.47 -16.13
C GLU A 105 -15.76 0.85 -16.66
N ASP A 106 -16.32 1.99 -16.29
CA ASP A 106 -15.81 3.30 -16.72
C ASP A 106 -14.42 3.56 -16.19
N THR A 107 -14.18 3.22 -14.92
CA THR A 107 -12.86 3.33 -14.31
C THR A 107 -11.85 2.37 -14.95
N VAL A 108 -12.23 1.09 -15.12
CA VAL A 108 -11.33 0.08 -15.71
C VAL A 108 -11.02 0.40 -17.19
N ASN A 109 -12.01 0.88 -17.94
CA ASN A 109 -11.83 1.31 -19.33
C ASN A 109 -10.89 2.51 -19.44
N ALA A 110 -10.89 3.43 -18.47
CA ALA A 110 -9.98 4.57 -18.43
C ALA A 110 -8.52 4.13 -18.25
N PHE A 111 -8.27 2.97 -17.64
CA PHE A 111 -6.90 2.43 -17.54
C PHE A 111 -6.33 2.04 -18.91
N LYS A 112 -7.16 1.72 -19.89
CA LYS A 112 -6.74 1.31 -21.25
C LYS A 112 -5.73 0.15 -21.25
N GLY A 113 -5.86 -0.79 -20.31
CA GLY A 113 -4.98 -1.94 -20.14
C GLY A 113 -3.57 -1.61 -19.58
N ARG A 114 -3.31 -0.35 -19.20
CA ARG A 114 -2.05 0.08 -18.59
C ARG A 114 -1.96 -0.33 -17.13
N THR A 115 -0.76 -0.60 -16.66
CA THR A 115 -0.50 -0.96 -15.25
C THR A 115 -0.90 0.16 -14.31
N ILE A 116 -1.62 -0.21 -13.25
CA ILE A 116 -2.04 0.72 -12.20
C ILE A 116 -2.11 0.01 -10.84
N HIS A 117 -1.67 0.71 -9.79
CA HIS A 117 -1.86 0.27 -8.40
C HIS A 117 -3.21 0.77 -7.88
N THR A 118 -4.05 -0.12 -7.37
CA THR A 118 -5.33 0.26 -6.76
C THR A 118 -5.26 0.08 -5.24
N TYR A 119 -5.58 1.13 -4.49
CA TYR A 119 -5.69 1.08 -3.02
C TYR A 119 -7.08 0.61 -2.60
N HIS A 120 -7.19 -0.04 -1.42
CA HIS A 120 -8.45 -0.56 -0.83
C HIS A 120 -9.45 -1.03 -1.92
N THR A 121 -8.97 -1.96 -2.74
CA THR A 121 -9.67 -2.39 -3.97
C THR A 121 -11.00 -3.11 -3.70
N GLU A 122 -11.32 -3.46 -2.45
CA GLU A 122 -12.62 -4.00 -2.05
C GLU A 122 -13.73 -2.92 -2.00
N GLY A 123 -13.37 -1.65 -2.00
CA GLY A 123 -14.29 -0.52 -2.08
C GLY A 123 -14.73 0.08 -0.76
N ALA A 124 -14.34 -0.47 0.40
CA ALA A 124 -14.72 0.09 1.71
C ALA A 124 -14.05 1.43 2.04
N GLY A 125 -13.04 1.84 1.27
CA GLY A 125 -12.37 3.13 1.41
C GLY A 125 -13.15 4.33 0.91
N GLY A 126 -14.34 4.15 0.33
CA GLY A 126 -15.16 5.26 -0.13
C GLY A 126 -15.92 5.06 -1.43
N GLY A 127 -15.76 3.93 -2.10
CA GLY A 127 -16.38 3.69 -3.40
C GLY A 127 -17.90 3.49 -3.36
N HIS A 128 -18.60 4.08 -4.32
CA HIS A 128 -20.03 3.86 -4.50
C HIS A 128 -20.36 2.61 -5.31
N ALA A 129 -19.42 2.09 -6.09
CA ALA A 129 -19.65 0.87 -6.84
C ALA A 129 -19.57 -0.35 -5.92
N PRO A 130 -20.67 -1.08 -5.72
CA PRO A 130 -20.66 -2.28 -4.87
C PRO A 130 -19.76 -3.39 -5.41
N ASP A 131 -19.47 -3.34 -6.70
CA ASP A 131 -18.72 -4.34 -7.44
C ASP A 131 -17.28 -3.90 -7.77
N ILE A 132 -16.79 -2.83 -7.19
CA ILE A 132 -15.41 -2.32 -7.45
C ILE A 132 -14.32 -3.37 -7.16
N ILE A 133 -14.57 -4.31 -6.26
CA ILE A 133 -13.67 -5.43 -5.96
C ILE A 133 -13.32 -6.25 -7.22
N ARG A 134 -14.14 -6.21 -8.26
CA ARG A 134 -13.87 -6.83 -9.57
C ARG A 134 -12.57 -6.31 -10.21
N ALA A 135 -12.17 -5.08 -9.88
CA ALA A 135 -10.92 -4.51 -10.37
C ALA A 135 -9.72 -5.39 -10.01
N ALA A 136 -9.76 -6.11 -8.89
CA ALA A 136 -8.71 -7.02 -8.46
C ALA A 136 -8.46 -8.21 -9.42
N ALA A 137 -9.39 -8.52 -10.32
CA ALA A 137 -9.26 -9.62 -11.26
C ALA A 137 -8.49 -9.29 -12.54
N PHE A 138 -8.30 -8.01 -12.86
CA PHE A 138 -7.67 -7.60 -14.11
C PHE A 138 -6.14 -7.78 -14.09
N PRO A 139 -5.54 -8.22 -15.21
CA PRO A 139 -4.10 -8.51 -15.26
C PRO A 139 -3.19 -7.27 -15.17
N ASN A 140 -3.69 -6.11 -15.53
CA ASN A 140 -2.98 -4.83 -15.44
C ASN A 140 -3.19 -4.10 -14.11
N VAL A 141 -4.05 -4.60 -13.23
CA VAL A 141 -4.33 -4.01 -11.92
C VAL A 141 -3.49 -4.69 -10.85
N LEU A 142 -2.79 -3.90 -10.06
CA LEU A 142 -2.00 -4.33 -8.92
C LEU A 142 -2.77 -3.97 -7.63
N PRO A 143 -3.64 -4.87 -7.14
CA PRO A 143 -4.56 -4.53 -6.07
C PRO A 143 -3.92 -4.60 -4.69
N SER A 144 -4.23 -3.62 -3.85
CA SER A 144 -3.90 -3.64 -2.43
C SER A 144 -5.14 -3.46 -1.56
N SER A 145 -5.08 -4.03 -0.38
CA SER A 145 -6.00 -3.78 0.72
C SER A 145 -5.39 -2.85 1.74
N THR A 146 -6.24 -2.21 2.53
CA THR A 146 -5.83 -1.44 3.70
C THR A 146 -6.16 -2.19 4.99
N ASN A 147 -5.37 -1.97 6.03
CA ASN A 147 -5.47 -2.80 7.24
C ASN A 147 -6.75 -2.65 8.07
N PRO A 148 -7.54 -1.55 8.01
CA PRO A 148 -8.76 -1.45 8.81
C PRO A 148 -9.83 -2.50 8.51
N THR A 149 -9.94 -2.94 7.26
CA THR A 149 -10.93 -3.95 6.86
C THR A 149 -10.52 -5.38 7.23
N MET A 150 -9.29 -5.59 7.67
CA MET A 150 -8.68 -6.92 7.78
C MET A 150 -8.23 -7.28 9.20
N PRO A 151 -8.47 -8.54 9.59
CA PRO A 151 -9.41 -9.49 9.01
C PRO A 151 -10.85 -9.09 9.30
N TYR A 152 -11.80 -9.47 8.46
CA TYR A 152 -13.22 -9.28 8.75
C TYR A 152 -13.62 -10.01 10.04
N THR A 153 -14.20 -9.28 10.98
CA THR A 153 -14.64 -9.75 12.30
C THR A 153 -16.01 -9.21 12.63
N ALA A 154 -16.57 -9.62 13.76
CA ALA A 154 -17.88 -9.13 14.22
C ALA A 154 -17.96 -7.60 14.40
N ASN A 155 -16.85 -6.95 14.71
CA ASN A 155 -16.79 -5.51 14.94
C ASN A 155 -16.34 -4.69 13.74
N THR A 156 -15.95 -5.35 12.62
CA THR A 156 -15.36 -4.64 11.48
C THR A 156 -16.30 -3.59 10.90
N LEU A 157 -17.58 -3.88 10.79
CA LEU A 157 -18.56 -2.96 10.23
C LEU A 157 -18.72 -1.71 11.08
N ASP A 158 -18.88 -1.87 12.39
CA ASP A 158 -19.07 -0.75 13.32
C ASP A 158 -17.80 0.13 13.37
N GLU A 159 -16.63 -0.50 13.46
CA GLU A 159 -15.35 0.22 13.43
C GLU A 159 -15.16 0.98 12.12
N HIS A 160 -15.52 0.35 11.00
CA HIS A 160 -15.37 0.96 9.68
C HIS A 160 -16.34 2.11 9.47
N LEU A 161 -17.59 1.95 9.90
CA LEU A 161 -18.58 3.02 9.89
C LEU A 161 -18.10 4.24 10.68
N ASP A 162 -17.62 4.02 11.90
CA ASP A 162 -17.06 5.08 12.74
C ASP A 162 -15.87 5.79 12.08
N MET A 163 -14.97 5.03 11.47
CA MET A 163 -13.80 5.60 10.77
C MET A 163 -14.22 6.42 9.56
N LEU A 164 -15.17 5.92 8.76
CA LEU A 164 -15.66 6.60 7.57
C LEU A 164 -16.38 7.89 7.94
N MET A 165 -17.21 7.88 8.98
CA MET A 165 -17.85 9.08 9.53
C MET A 165 -16.81 10.15 9.91
N VAL A 166 -15.73 9.76 10.57
CA VAL A 166 -14.68 10.70 10.98
C VAL A 166 -13.89 11.22 9.78
N CYS A 167 -13.49 10.34 8.88
CA CYS A 167 -12.65 10.72 7.72
C CYS A 167 -13.37 11.65 6.73
N HIS A 168 -14.68 11.46 6.58
CA HIS A 168 -15.50 12.29 5.69
C HIS A 168 -16.18 13.47 6.40
N HIS A 169 -15.83 13.74 7.66
CA HIS A 169 -16.40 14.83 8.47
C HIS A 169 -17.93 14.79 8.60
N LEU A 170 -18.48 13.58 8.65
CA LEU A 170 -19.92 13.34 8.76
C LEU A 170 -20.38 13.47 10.22
N ASP A 171 -21.65 13.86 10.41
CA ASP A 171 -22.26 14.03 11.72
C ASP A 171 -23.22 12.87 12.05
N LYS A 172 -22.94 12.15 13.14
CA LYS A 172 -23.79 11.04 13.63
C LYS A 172 -25.20 11.47 14.04
N ASN A 173 -25.46 12.77 14.17
CA ASN A 173 -26.81 13.29 14.46
C ASN A 173 -27.60 13.61 13.18
N VAL A 174 -26.98 13.49 12.00
CA VAL A 174 -27.62 13.71 10.71
C VAL A 174 -27.91 12.35 10.06
N PRO A 175 -29.21 11.95 9.90
CA PRO A 175 -29.54 10.64 9.36
C PRO A 175 -29.02 10.41 7.93
N GLU A 176 -28.92 11.46 7.13
CA GLU A 176 -28.43 11.42 5.74
C GLU A 176 -26.93 11.10 5.73
N ASP A 177 -26.15 11.62 6.67
CA ASP A 177 -24.74 11.34 6.80
C ASP A 177 -24.49 9.86 7.19
N ILE A 178 -25.32 9.34 8.10
CA ILE A 178 -25.27 7.92 8.48
C ILE A 178 -25.62 7.05 7.27
N ALA A 179 -26.70 7.37 6.55
CA ALA A 179 -27.11 6.62 5.36
C ALA A 179 -26.07 6.65 4.26
N PHE A 180 -25.39 7.77 4.08
CA PHE A 180 -24.26 7.88 3.16
C PHE A 180 -23.11 6.96 3.56
N ALA A 181 -22.70 6.97 4.82
CA ALA A 181 -21.65 6.12 5.32
C ALA A 181 -22.00 4.63 5.19
N ASP A 182 -23.21 4.24 5.61
CA ASP A 182 -23.70 2.87 5.50
C ASP A 182 -23.72 2.37 4.03
N SER A 183 -24.04 3.23 3.09
CA SER A 183 -24.08 2.86 1.67
C SER A 183 -22.72 2.43 1.10
N ARG A 184 -21.63 2.83 1.75
CA ARG A 184 -20.25 2.55 1.32
C ARG A 184 -19.64 1.31 1.97
N ILE A 185 -20.25 0.80 3.04
CA ILE A 185 -19.73 -0.34 3.80
C ILE A 185 -20.57 -1.57 3.51
N ARG A 186 -19.92 -2.58 2.95
CA ARG A 186 -20.60 -3.83 2.54
C ARG A 186 -19.91 -5.02 3.16
N PRO A 187 -20.58 -5.73 4.09
CA PRO A 187 -20.00 -6.88 4.78
C PRO A 187 -19.57 -7.97 3.82
N GLU A 188 -20.29 -8.18 2.74
CA GLU A 188 -20.06 -9.24 1.76
C GLU A 188 -18.74 -9.05 1.03
N THR A 189 -18.45 -7.83 0.56
CA THR A 189 -17.20 -7.54 -0.16
C THR A 189 -16.01 -7.49 0.79
N ILE A 190 -16.17 -6.94 2.00
CA ILE A 190 -15.12 -6.93 3.03
C ILE A 190 -14.79 -8.37 3.48
N ALA A 191 -15.81 -9.22 3.66
CA ALA A 191 -15.59 -10.62 4.02
C ALA A 191 -14.92 -11.41 2.89
N ALA A 192 -15.28 -11.12 1.64
CA ALA A 192 -14.68 -11.72 0.46
C ALA A 192 -13.19 -11.36 0.31
N GLU A 193 -12.81 -10.16 0.73
CA GLU A 193 -11.43 -9.68 0.67
C GLU A 193 -10.44 -10.64 1.34
N ASP A 194 -10.74 -11.14 2.53
CA ASP A 194 -9.89 -12.10 3.24
C ASP A 194 -9.65 -13.37 2.41
N VAL A 195 -10.71 -13.88 1.79
CA VAL A 195 -10.65 -15.07 0.92
C VAL A 195 -9.81 -14.81 -0.32
N LEU A 196 -10.01 -13.66 -0.96
CA LEU A 196 -9.26 -13.27 -2.16
C LEU A 196 -7.77 -13.06 -1.85
N HIS A 197 -7.43 -12.59 -0.65
CA HIS A 197 -6.05 -12.56 -0.16
C HIS A 197 -5.44 -13.96 -0.07
N ASP A 198 -6.17 -14.89 0.51
CA ASP A 198 -5.67 -16.26 0.68
C ASP A 198 -5.55 -17.02 -0.65
N MET A 199 -6.34 -16.64 -1.64
CA MET A 199 -6.25 -17.15 -3.00
C MET A 199 -5.15 -16.50 -3.85
N GLY A 200 -4.53 -15.42 -3.37
CA GLY A 200 -3.48 -14.71 -4.09
C GLY A 200 -3.99 -13.79 -5.20
N ILE A 201 -5.24 -13.34 -5.11
CA ILE A 201 -5.84 -12.37 -6.03
C ILE A 201 -5.46 -10.95 -5.61
N PHE A 202 -5.58 -10.61 -4.32
CA PHE A 202 -5.03 -9.38 -3.78
C PHE A 202 -3.51 -9.51 -3.62
N SER A 203 -2.79 -8.60 -4.26
CA SER A 203 -1.33 -8.70 -4.37
C SER A 203 -0.59 -8.09 -3.20
N MET A 204 -1.15 -7.06 -2.55
CA MET A 204 -0.47 -6.27 -1.54
C MET A 204 -1.35 -5.96 -0.34
N MET A 205 -0.68 -5.60 0.77
CA MET A 205 -1.26 -5.03 1.95
C MET A 205 -0.65 -3.64 2.19
N SER A 206 -1.48 -2.63 2.35
CA SER A 206 -1.09 -1.25 2.63
C SER A 206 -1.72 -0.72 3.92
N SER A 207 -1.37 0.48 4.33
CA SER A 207 -1.83 1.03 5.61
C SER A 207 -2.95 2.04 5.49
N ASP A 208 -2.94 2.83 4.44
CA ASP A 208 -3.81 4.02 4.34
C ASP A 208 -3.68 4.97 5.55
N SER A 209 -2.45 5.16 6.05
CA SER A 209 -2.20 5.67 7.41
C SER A 209 -2.54 7.14 7.62
N GLN A 210 -2.72 7.90 6.56
CA GLN A 210 -3.12 9.32 6.62
C GLN A 210 -4.62 9.53 6.35
N ALA A 211 -5.35 8.44 6.13
CA ALA A 211 -6.80 8.43 5.97
C ALA A 211 -7.43 7.48 7.00
N MET A 212 -7.80 6.27 6.61
CA MET A 212 -8.56 5.35 7.48
C MET A 212 -7.69 4.27 8.13
N GLY A 213 -6.38 4.22 7.90
CA GLY A 213 -5.54 3.10 8.32
C GLY A 213 -4.47 3.45 9.35
N ARG A 214 -3.72 2.42 9.75
CA ARG A 214 -2.67 2.50 10.76
C ARG A 214 -1.41 1.78 10.30
N VAL A 215 -0.33 2.54 10.05
CA VAL A 215 0.93 1.97 9.55
C VAL A 215 1.49 0.88 10.46
N GLY A 216 1.37 1.03 11.76
CA GLY A 216 1.87 0.05 12.74
C GLY A 216 1.13 -1.28 12.75
N GLU A 217 -0.04 -1.38 12.13
CA GLU A 217 -0.86 -2.59 12.14
C GLU A 217 -0.74 -3.44 10.86
N VAL A 218 -0.05 -2.97 9.81
CA VAL A 218 0.03 -3.67 8.53
C VAL A 218 0.49 -5.12 8.69
N ILE A 219 1.60 -5.33 9.38
CA ILE A 219 2.17 -6.67 9.57
C ILE A 219 1.23 -7.53 10.43
N THR A 220 0.80 -7.01 11.57
CA THR A 220 -0.05 -7.77 12.51
C THR A 220 -1.37 -8.19 11.87
N ARG A 221 -2.05 -7.26 11.19
CA ARG A 221 -3.33 -7.55 10.49
C ARG A 221 -3.15 -8.54 9.36
N THR A 222 -2.06 -8.46 8.61
CA THR A 222 -1.74 -9.44 7.56
C THR A 222 -1.65 -10.85 8.14
N TRP A 223 -0.99 -11.03 9.29
CA TRP A 223 -0.86 -12.35 9.92
C TRP A 223 -2.13 -12.82 10.63
N GLN A 224 -2.92 -11.91 11.17
CA GLN A 224 -4.25 -12.24 11.69
C GLN A 224 -5.18 -12.75 10.58
N THR A 225 -5.11 -12.15 9.39
CA THR A 225 -5.85 -12.62 8.21
C THR A 225 -5.37 -14.02 7.78
N ALA A 226 -4.05 -14.24 7.74
CA ALA A 226 -3.49 -15.56 7.41
C ALA A 226 -3.94 -16.65 8.39
N ASP A 227 -3.95 -16.35 9.70
CA ASP A 227 -4.42 -17.26 10.75
C ASP A 227 -5.92 -17.56 10.61
N LYS A 228 -6.74 -16.53 10.39
CA LYS A 228 -8.18 -16.69 10.12
C LYS A 228 -8.43 -17.59 8.91
N MET A 229 -7.73 -17.32 7.82
CA MET A 229 -7.89 -18.10 6.60
C MET A 229 -7.43 -19.56 6.78
N LYS A 230 -6.37 -19.80 7.52
CA LYS A 230 -5.96 -21.15 7.89
C LYS A 230 -7.05 -21.89 8.65
N LYS A 231 -7.68 -21.24 9.62
CA LYS A 231 -8.76 -21.83 10.44
C LYS A 231 -10.02 -22.10 9.63
N GLN A 232 -10.37 -21.20 8.72
CA GLN A 232 -11.62 -21.30 7.95
C GLN A 232 -11.51 -22.18 6.71
N ARG A 233 -10.36 -22.16 6.02
CA ARG A 233 -10.16 -22.81 4.72
C ARG A 233 -9.21 -24.01 4.76
N GLY A 234 -8.54 -24.23 5.89
CA GLY A 234 -7.58 -25.33 6.03
C GLY A 234 -6.24 -25.04 5.32
N ALA A 235 -5.53 -26.11 4.93
CA ALA A 235 -4.27 -26.03 4.20
C ALA A 235 -4.50 -25.58 2.75
N LEU A 236 -3.55 -24.83 2.18
CA LEU A 236 -3.53 -24.56 0.74
C LEU A 236 -3.06 -25.83 -0.02
N PRO A 237 -3.46 -25.97 -1.30
CA PRO A 237 -3.02 -27.12 -2.11
C PRO A 237 -1.50 -27.23 -2.22
N GLU A 238 -0.80 -26.12 -2.17
CA GLU A 238 0.65 -26.03 -2.29
C GLU A 238 1.38 -26.24 -0.94
N ASP A 239 0.65 -26.24 0.18
CA ASP A 239 1.21 -26.53 1.50
C ASP A 239 1.41 -28.04 1.69
N SER A 240 2.33 -28.41 2.55
CA SER A 240 2.52 -29.80 2.93
C SER A 240 1.70 -30.17 4.17
N GLN A 241 1.59 -31.47 4.45
CA GLN A 241 0.97 -31.94 5.70
C GLN A 241 1.72 -31.50 6.98
N ARG A 242 2.96 -31.01 6.83
CA ARG A 242 3.84 -30.67 7.95
C ARG A 242 4.04 -29.19 8.16
N ASN A 243 3.72 -28.36 7.18
CA ASN A 243 3.95 -26.91 7.27
C ASN A 243 3.07 -26.12 6.31
N ASP A 244 2.91 -24.82 6.59
CA ASP A 244 2.17 -23.83 5.81
C ASP A 244 3.12 -22.88 5.06
N ASN A 245 4.28 -23.38 4.62
CA ASN A 245 5.33 -22.51 4.07
C ASN A 245 4.87 -21.73 2.83
N PHE A 246 3.96 -22.28 2.02
CA PHE A 246 3.45 -21.57 0.86
C PHE A 246 2.56 -20.40 1.28
N ARG A 247 1.61 -20.62 2.22
CA ARG A 247 0.79 -19.54 2.77
C ARG A 247 1.67 -18.45 3.40
N ILE A 248 2.70 -18.85 4.17
CA ILE A 248 3.64 -17.87 4.77
C ILE A 248 4.31 -17.02 3.69
N LYS A 249 4.82 -17.61 2.62
CA LYS A 249 5.44 -16.89 1.50
C LYS A 249 4.44 -15.97 0.80
N ARG A 250 3.19 -16.41 0.60
CA ARG A 250 2.11 -15.62 0.01
C ARG A 250 1.83 -14.37 0.83
N TYR A 251 1.71 -14.49 2.13
CA TYR A 251 1.37 -13.36 2.99
C TYR A 251 2.54 -12.41 3.25
N ILE A 252 3.75 -12.91 3.41
CA ILE A 252 4.93 -12.05 3.61
C ILE A 252 5.23 -11.22 2.35
N SER A 253 5.02 -11.75 1.17
CA SER A 253 5.26 -11.01 -0.08
C SER A 253 4.33 -9.82 -0.28
N LYS A 254 3.16 -9.79 0.37
CA LYS A 254 2.17 -8.72 0.26
C LYS A 254 2.64 -7.38 0.82
N TYR A 255 3.54 -7.36 1.80
CA TYR A 255 4.07 -6.15 2.41
C TYR A 255 5.60 -6.02 2.27
N THR A 256 6.21 -6.88 1.47
CA THR A 256 7.66 -6.85 1.21
C THR A 256 7.93 -6.69 -0.28
N ILE A 257 8.07 -7.82 -1.02
CA ILE A 257 8.51 -7.77 -2.42
C ILE A 257 7.45 -7.20 -3.38
N ASN A 258 6.16 -7.49 -3.18
CA ASN A 258 5.14 -7.04 -4.11
C ASN A 258 5.00 -5.50 -4.15
N PRO A 259 4.89 -4.77 -3.02
CA PRO A 259 4.93 -3.31 -3.08
C PRO A 259 6.27 -2.77 -3.61
N ALA A 260 7.39 -3.48 -3.41
CA ALA A 260 8.67 -3.06 -3.96
C ALA A 260 8.70 -3.19 -5.50
N ILE A 261 8.13 -4.25 -6.06
CA ILE A 261 7.95 -4.42 -7.51
C ILE A 261 7.00 -3.33 -8.05
N THR A 262 5.87 -3.16 -7.41
CA THR A 262 4.82 -2.20 -7.81
C THR A 262 5.37 -0.78 -7.95
N HIS A 263 6.22 -0.36 -7.03
CA HIS A 263 6.78 0.99 -7.01
C HIS A 263 8.21 1.11 -7.54
N GLY A 264 8.72 0.09 -8.24
CA GLY A 264 10.00 0.15 -8.94
C GLY A 264 11.23 0.23 -8.05
N VAL A 265 11.17 -0.31 -6.82
CA VAL A 265 12.27 -0.31 -5.86
C VAL A 265 12.79 -1.72 -5.52
N SER A 266 12.31 -2.73 -6.21
CA SER A 266 12.62 -4.13 -5.94
C SER A 266 14.07 -4.52 -6.20
N GLU A 267 14.82 -3.74 -6.98
CA GLU A 267 16.27 -3.94 -7.14
C GLU A 267 17.04 -3.63 -5.85
N TYR A 268 16.47 -2.80 -4.98
CA TYR A 268 17.14 -2.30 -3.77
C TYR A 268 16.64 -2.94 -2.50
N VAL A 269 15.32 -3.21 -2.40
CA VAL A 269 14.64 -3.68 -1.18
C VAL A 269 13.54 -4.69 -1.50
N GLY A 270 12.91 -5.25 -0.47
CA GLY A 270 11.72 -6.10 -0.59
C GLY A 270 11.99 -7.60 -0.49
N SER A 271 13.22 -8.05 -0.62
CA SER A 271 13.60 -9.46 -0.45
C SER A 271 15.00 -9.59 0.14
N VAL A 272 15.29 -10.75 0.73
CA VAL A 272 16.62 -11.08 1.28
C VAL A 272 17.45 -11.72 0.17
N GLU A 273 18.17 -10.89 -0.55
CA GLU A 273 19.03 -11.29 -1.67
C GLU A 273 20.36 -10.55 -1.64
N VAL A 274 21.43 -11.19 -2.15
CA VAL A 274 22.73 -10.55 -2.26
C VAL A 274 22.67 -9.36 -3.21
N GLY A 275 23.16 -8.21 -2.76
CA GLY A 275 23.17 -6.96 -3.51
C GLY A 275 22.04 -6.00 -3.13
N LYS A 276 21.03 -6.45 -2.39
CA LYS A 276 20.00 -5.57 -1.85
C LYS A 276 20.40 -5.01 -0.48
N VAL A 277 19.75 -3.91 -0.10
CA VAL A 277 19.95 -3.26 1.20
C VAL A 277 19.52 -4.21 2.31
N ALA A 278 20.37 -4.36 3.32
CA ALA A 278 20.12 -5.23 4.46
C ALA A 278 19.14 -4.59 5.46
N ASP A 279 17.91 -4.41 5.04
CA ASP A 279 16.78 -4.02 5.88
C ASP A 279 16.12 -5.31 6.38
N LEU A 280 16.46 -5.71 7.59
CA LEU A 280 16.09 -7.02 8.12
C LEU A 280 15.34 -6.88 9.44
N VAL A 281 14.39 -7.79 9.66
CA VAL A 281 13.66 -7.89 10.92
C VAL A 281 13.84 -9.31 11.47
N LEU A 282 14.35 -9.42 12.67
CA LEU A 282 14.53 -10.68 13.38
C LEU A 282 13.36 -10.93 14.31
N TRP A 283 12.76 -12.11 14.18
CA TRP A 283 11.59 -12.49 14.94
C TRP A 283 11.85 -13.71 15.80
N ASN A 284 11.38 -13.67 17.04
CA ASN A 284 11.10 -14.91 17.74
C ASN A 284 9.84 -15.54 17.11
N PRO A 285 9.87 -16.82 16.71
CA PRO A 285 8.71 -17.46 16.07
C PRO A 285 7.42 -17.37 16.87
N ALA A 286 7.47 -17.37 18.19
CA ALA A 286 6.29 -17.25 19.06
C ALA A 286 5.62 -15.86 18.99
N PHE A 287 6.34 -14.84 18.52
CA PHE A 287 5.87 -13.45 18.41
C PHE A 287 5.92 -12.92 16.98
N PHE A 288 6.01 -13.84 16.02
CA PHE A 288 6.11 -13.48 14.60
C PHE A 288 4.92 -12.61 14.16
N GLY A 289 5.22 -11.51 13.48
CA GLY A 289 4.22 -10.54 13.03
C GLY A 289 3.75 -9.55 14.08
N ALA A 290 4.06 -9.76 15.36
CA ALA A 290 3.61 -8.88 16.45
C ALA A 290 4.75 -8.09 17.12
N LYS A 291 5.81 -8.78 17.55
CA LYS A 291 6.93 -8.15 18.28
C LYS A 291 8.27 -8.67 17.78
N PRO A 292 9.00 -7.92 16.94
CA PRO A 292 10.33 -8.32 16.51
C PRO A 292 11.34 -8.24 17.68
N ASP A 293 12.37 -9.08 17.62
CA ASP A 293 13.47 -9.00 18.59
C ASP A 293 14.48 -7.91 18.21
N MET A 294 14.69 -7.71 16.90
CA MET A 294 15.66 -6.74 16.40
C MET A 294 15.26 -6.23 15.01
N ILE A 295 15.52 -4.96 14.77
CA ILE A 295 15.35 -4.31 13.47
C ILE A 295 16.73 -3.81 13.02
N ILE A 296 17.13 -4.25 11.84
CA ILE A 296 18.40 -3.87 11.20
C ILE A 296 18.04 -3.01 9.99
N LYS A 297 18.68 -1.86 9.87
CA LYS A 297 18.48 -0.92 8.78
C LYS A 297 19.81 -0.70 8.06
N GLY A 298 19.85 -1.03 6.76
CA GLY A 298 21.07 -0.92 5.96
C GLY A 298 22.28 -1.70 6.55
N GLY A 299 22.01 -2.81 7.25
CA GLY A 299 23.04 -3.62 7.90
C GLY A 299 23.43 -3.16 9.31
N PHE A 300 22.87 -2.07 9.83
CA PHE A 300 23.16 -1.55 11.15
C PHE A 300 21.93 -1.63 12.07
N ILE A 301 22.12 -1.94 13.37
CA ILE A 301 21.01 -2.14 14.30
C ILE A 301 20.32 -0.80 14.55
N PHE A 302 19.04 -0.75 14.16
CA PHE A 302 18.19 0.41 14.35
C PHE A 302 17.44 0.37 15.68
N ALA A 303 16.80 -0.76 16.01
CA ALA A 303 16.10 -0.95 17.26
C ALA A 303 16.19 -2.40 17.72
N SER A 304 16.16 -2.61 19.01
CA SER A 304 16.19 -3.94 19.59
C SER A 304 15.33 -4.02 20.83
N LYS A 305 14.79 -5.20 21.06
CA LYS A 305 14.12 -5.55 22.32
C LYS A 305 15.21 -5.80 23.36
N MET A 306 15.30 -4.92 24.35
CA MET A 306 16.23 -5.06 25.45
C MET A 306 15.68 -4.47 26.73
N GLY A 307 16.24 -4.87 27.87
CA GLY A 307 15.93 -4.29 29.15
C GLY A 307 16.74 -3.03 29.46
N ASP A 308 17.19 -2.89 30.68
CA ASP A 308 18.09 -1.81 31.07
C ASP A 308 19.37 -1.80 30.20
N ALA A 309 19.88 -0.62 29.91
CA ALA A 309 21.11 -0.45 29.10
C ALA A 309 22.38 -1.01 29.77
N ASN A 310 22.29 -1.52 31.01
CA ASN A 310 23.42 -2.13 31.68
C ASN A 310 23.63 -3.57 31.20
N ALA A 311 24.57 -3.74 30.29
CA ALA A 311 24.90 -5.04 29.70
C ALA A 311 25.50 -6.06 30.71
N SER A 312 25.83 -5.66 31.93
CA SER A 312 26.32 -6.54 32.97
C SER A 312 25.24 -7.35 33.65
N ILE A 313 23.99 -6.99 33.45
CA ILE A 313 22.83 -7.68 34.03
C ILE A 313 22.13 -8.48 32.92
N PRO A 314 22.10 -9.82 32.96
CA PRO A 314 21.61 -10.64 31.86
C PRO A 314 20.08 -10.60 31.67
N THR A 315 19.32 -10.17 32.67
CA THR A 315 17.85 -10.16 32.63
C THR A 315 17.23 -8.89 33.21
N PRO A 316 17.62 -7.68 32.76
CA PRO A 316 17.01 -6.47 33.28
C PRO A 316 15.55 -6.38 32.83
N GLN A 317 14.68 -5.86 33.71
CA GLN A 317 13.26 -5.68 33.48
C GLN A 317 12.87 -4.23 33.84
N PRO A 318 11.87 -3.65 33.14
CA PRO A 318 11.11 -4.20 32.02
C PRO A 318 11.92 -4.26 30.73
N VAL A 319 11.58 -5.21 29.86
CA VAL A 319 12.13 -5.28 28.50
C VAL A 319 11.24 -4.45 27.58
N CYS A 320 11.85 -3.52 26.85
CA CYS A 320 11.13 -2.66 25.90
C CYS A 320 11.92 -2.52 24.59
N TYR A 321 11.30 -1.93 23.57
CA TYR A 321 12.01 -1.56 22.35
C TYR A 321 12.84 -0.32 22.62
N THR A 322 14.12 -0.40 22.29
CA THR A 322 15.07 0.69 22.47
C THR A 322 15.71 1.01 21.14
N GLU A 323 15.73 2.28 20.78
CA GLU A 323 16.48 2.76 19.63
C GLU A 323 17.97 2.58 19.86
N MET A 324 18.65 2.14 18.81
CA MET A 324 20.09 1.92 18.78
C MET A 324 20.78 2.92 17.86
N PHE A 325 22.09 2.90 17.81
CA PHE A 325 22.89 3.89 17.08
C PHE A 325 22.56 3.96 15.58
N GLY A 326 22.03 2.91 14.98
CA GLY A 326 21.58 2.89 13.59
C GLY A 326 20.40 3.82 13.29
N GLY A 327 19.68 4.27 14.33
CA GLY A 327 18.55 5.21 14.22
C GLY A 327 18.95 6.70 14.32
N HIS A 328 20.24 7.01 14.45
CA HIS A 328 20.66 8.37 14.83
C HIS A 328 21.71 8.98 13.92
N GLY A 329 21.66 10.31 13.83
CA GLY A 329 22.69 11.15 13.25
C GLY A 329 23.05 10.79 11.81
N LEU A 330 24.33 10.90 11.48
CA LEU A 330 24.83 10.64 10.13
C LEU A 330 24.80 9.16 9.72
N ALA A 331 24.51 8.22 10.65
CA ALA A 331 24.32 6.82 10.26
C ALA A 331 23.19 6.68 9.23
N LEU A 332 22.14 7.50 9.33
CA LEU A 332 21.00 7.50 8.41
C LEU A 332 21.39 7.79 6.95
N SER A 333 22.44 8.61 6.75
CA SER A 333 22.94 8.92 5.40
C SER A 333 23.49 7.68 4.66
N SER A 334 23.94 6.67 5.40
CA SER A 334 24.50 5.44 4.84
C SER A 334 23.52 4.26 4.85
N THR A 335 22.53 4.27 5.73
CA THR A 335 21.62 3.15 5.97
C THR A 335 20.24 3.34 5.36
N CYS A 336 19.88 4.57 4.98
CA CYS A 336 18.56 4.90 4.46
C CYS A 336 18.62 5.44 3.03
N ILE A 337 17.55 5.20 2.28
CA ILE A 337 17.41 5.59 0.88
C ILE A 337 16.24 6.57 0.74
N THR A 338 16.44 7.60 -0.07
CA THR A 338 15.36 8.43 -0.63
C THR A 338 15.18 8.03 -2.09
N PHE A 339 13.99 7.51 -2.41
CA PHE A 339 13.65 7.16 -3.79
C PHE A 339 13.07 8.37 -4.50
N VAL A 340 13.49 8.55 -5.75
CA VAL A 340 13.04 9.65 -6.62
C VAL A 340 12.75 9.14 -8.02
N SER A 341 12.11 9.95 -8.86
CA SER A 341 11.99 9.64 -10.29
C SER A 341 13.38 9.55 -10.94
N LYS A 342 13.47 8.78 -12.02
CA LYS A 342 14.72 8.69 -12.80
C LYS A 342 15.16 10.07 -13.31
N TYR A 343 14.20 10.88 -13.77
CA TYR A 343 14.50 12.25 -14.23
C TYR A 343 15.16 13.10 -13.14
N ALA A 344 14.54 13.17 -11.94
CA ALA A 344 15.09 13.97 -10.85
C ALA A 344 16.46 13.47 -10.38
N TYR A 345 16.68 12.14 -10.41
CA TYR A 345 17.97 11.55 -10.11
C TYR A 345 19.06 12.01 -11.11
N GLU A 346 18.78 11.93 -12.42
CA GLU A 346 19.70 12.34 -13.49
C GLU A 346 19.94 13.86 -13.51
N ASP A 347 18.94 14.64 -13.08
CA ASP A 347 18.99 16.12 -12.95
C ASP A 347 19.73 16.59 -11.66
N GLY A 348 20.22 15.65 -10.84
CA GLY A 348 21.06 15.95 -9.70
C GLY A 348 20.29 16.51 -8.50
N ILE A 349 19.08 16.02 -8.24
CA ILE A 349 18.23 16.49 -7.12
C ILE A 349 18.93 16.40 -5.76
N LYS A 350 19.77 15.38 -5.58
CA LYS A 350 20.53 15.20 -4.34
C LYS A 350 21.40 16.42 -4.03
N GLU A 351 22.14 16.87 -5.02
CA GLU A 351 23.05 18.01 -4.92
C GLU A 351 22.28 19.32 -4.81
N LYS A 352 21.20 19.46 -5.60
CA LYS A 352 20.34 20.65 -5.59
C LYS A 352 19.71 20.93 -4.23
N LEU A 353 19.25 19.88 -3.54
CA LEU A 353 18.66 19.97 -2.21
C LEU A 353 19.65 19.73 -1.07
N GLY A 354 20.90 19.38 -1.37
CA GLY A 354 21.91 19.08 -0.36
C GLY A 354 21.61 17.85 0.50
N LEU A 355 20.88 16.88 -0.05
CA LEU A 355 20.51 15.66 0.66
C LEU A 355 21.73 14.82 1.03
N LYS A 356 21.75 14.29 2.23
CA LYS A 356 22.85 13.46 2.77
C LYS A 356 22.67 11.97 2.51
N ARG A 357 21.41 11.54 2.48
CA ARG A 357 21.04 10.13 2.29
C ARG A 357 21.41 9.64 0.90
N GLN A 358 21.39 8.33 0.72
CA GLN A 358 21.45 7.76 -0.63
C GLN A 358 20.17 8.14 -1.36
N VAL A 359 20.31 8.68 -2.57
CA VAL A 359 19.20 8.96 -3.46
C VAL A 359 19.28 7.97 -4.62
N LEU A 360 18.21 7.23 -4.88
CA LEU A 360 18.16 6.20 -5.91
C LEU A 360 16.89 6.34 -6.76
N PRO A 361 16.96 6.08 -8.07
CA PRO A 361 15.81 6.19 -8.95
C PRO A 361 14.92 4.95 -8.87
N VAL A 362 13.61 5.15 -9.01
CA VAL A 362 12.67 4.05 -9.28
C VAL A 362 12.81 3.55 -10.71
N LYS A 363 12.47 2.29 -10.96
CA LYS A 363 12.63 1.64 -12.28
C LYS A 363 11.56 0.56 -12.49
N ASN A 364 11.23 0.32 -13.77
CA ASN A 364 10.33 -0.75 -14.20
C ASN A 364 8.93 -0.70 -13.57
N CYS A 365 8.38 0.49 -13.39
CA CYS A 365 7.02 0.65 -12.85
C CYS A 365 5.93 0.32 -13.88
N ARG A 366 6.25 0.41 -15.18
CA ARG A 366 5.25 0.35 -16.25
C ARG A 366 5.21 -0.98 -16.99
N ASN A 367 6.32 -1.72 -17.06
CA ASN A 367 6.42 -3.00 -17.75
C ASN A 367 6.13 -4.20 -16.84
N ILE A 368 5.29 -4.00 -15.84
CA ILE A 368 4.86 -5.01 -14.88
C ILE A 368 3.36 -5.22 -14.98
N SER A 369 2.94 -6.37 -14.54
CA SER A 369 1.54 -6.78 -14.49
C SER A 369 1.28 -7.58 -13.22
N LYS A 370 0.07 -8.02 -13.04
CA LYS A 370 -0.26 -8.93 -11.95
C LYS A 370 0.54 -10.24 -11.99
N ALA A 371 0.97 -10.68 -13.17
CA ALA A 371 1.81 -11.87 -13.31
C ALA A 371 3.16 -11.76 -12.59
N ASP A 372 3.66 -10.54 -12.36
CA ASP A 372 4.91 -10.27 -11.67
C ASP A 372 4.78 -10.29 -10.13
N MET A 373 3.56 -10.36 -9.62
CA MET A 373 3.30 -10.36 -8.18
C MET A 373 3.62 -11.72 -7.56
N VAL A 374 4.66 -11.76 -6.76
CA VAL A 374 5.21 -12.98 -6.15
C VAL A 374 4.16 -13.67 -5.27
N TYR A 375 3.79 -14.90 -5.60
CA TYR A 375 2.76 -15.73 -4.95
C TYR A 375 1.35 -15.11 -4.90
N ASN A 376 1.12 -13.97 -5.54
CA ASN A 376 -0.13 -13.22 -5.52
C ASN A 376 -0.51 -12.69 -6.91
N ASN A 377 -0.42 -13.56 -7.89
CA ASN A 377 -0.58 -13.27 -9.31
C ASN A 377 -1.84 -13.89 -9.93
N VAL A 378 -2.77 -14.33 -9.10
CA VAL A 378 -3.99 -14.97 -9.59
C VAL A 378 -4.95 -13.93 -10.13
N CYS A 379 -5.40 -14.11 -11.37
CA CYS A 379 -6.57 -13.45 -11.93
C CYS A 379 -7.76 -14.40 -11.84
N GLY A 380 -8.96 -13.87 -11.71
CA GLY A 380 -10.18 -14.66 -11.66
C GLY A 380 -11.33 -13.88 -12.30
N ASP A 381 -12.47 -14.52 -12.48
CA ASP A 381 -13.72 -13.84 -12.83
C ASP A 381 -14.46 -13.55 -11.51
N ILE A 382 -14.37 -12.31 -11.05
CA ILE A 382 -15.08 -11.86 -9.85
C ILE A 382 -16.39 -11.21 -10.30
N ARG A 383 -17.50 -11.72 -9.78
CA ARG A 383 -18.82 -11.15 -9.99
C ARG A 383 -19.44 -10.79 -8.66
N VAL A 384 -20.11 -9.65 -8.63
CA VAL A 384 -20.84 -9.18 -7.46
C VAL A 384 -22.31 -9.09 -7.85
N ASP A 385 -23.15 -9.73 -7.08
CA ASP A 385 -24.60 -9.64 -7.26
C ASP A 385 -25.08 -8.24 -6.90
N PRO A 386 -25.80 -7.53 -7.79
CA PRO A 386 -26.16 -6.14 -7.57
C PRO A 386 -27.22 -5.92 -6.48
N GLU A 387 -27.95 -6.98 -6.09
CA GLU A 387 -29.01 -6.88 -5.08
C GLU A 387 -28.50 -7.31 -3.69
N THR A 388 -27.72 -8.38 -3.64
CA THR A 388 -27.27 -8.99 -2.38
C THR A 388 -25.83 -8.67 -2.04
N TYR A 389 -25.07 -8.06 -2.98
CA TYR A 389 -23.64 -7.82 -2.90
C TYR A 389 -22.79 -9.07 -2.72
N THR A 390 -23.37 -10.25 -2.88
CA THR A 390 -22.66 -11.52 -2.78
C THR A 390 -21.55 -11.57 -3.82
N CYS A 391 -20.32 -11.75 -3.35
CA CYS A 391 -19.14 -11.86 -4.19
C CYS A 391 -18.92 -13.31 -4.62
N LEU A 392 -18.99 -13.55 -5.92
CA LEU A 392 -18.76 -14.86 -6.54
C LEU A 392 -17.43 -14.84 -7.28
N LEU A 393 -16.63 -15.88 -7.08
CA LEU A 393 -15.35 -16.06 -7.75
C LEU A 393 -15.36 -17.32 -8.60
N TYR A 394 -15.11 -17.15 -9.89
CA TYR A 394 -14.92 -18.23 -10.84
C TYR A 394 -13.43 -18.36 -11.18
N THR A 395 -12.80 -19.46 -10.76
CA THR A 395 -11.36 -19.73 -10.97
C THR A 395 -11.08 -20.62 -12.18
N SER A 396 -12.12 -21.14 -12.82
CA SER A 396 -12.02 -21.92 -14.07
C SER A 396 -13.06 -21.40 -15.05
N PRO A 397 -12.79 -21.42 -16.37
CA PRO A 397 -13.84 -21.18 -17.34
C PRO A 397 -14.95 -22.21 -17.08
N SER A 398 -16.18 -21.72 -16.89
CA SER A 398 -17.37 -22.59 -16.85
C SER A 398 -17.35 -23.44 -18.12
N PRO A 399 -17.50 -24.77 -18.05
CA PRO A 399 -17.76 -25.49 -19.26
C PRO A 399 -19.08 -24.95 -19.81
N GLU A 400 -18.99 -24.32 -20.97
CA GLU A 400 -20.19 -23.92 -21.71
C GLU A 400 -21.04 -25.19 -21.93
N THR A 401 -22.20 -25.23 -21.32
CA THR A 401 -23.26 -26.18 -21.63
C THR A 401 -24.13 -25.61 -22.73
#